data_d60d0ce9b715c55645841c43600794c7
#
_entry.id   d60d0ce9b715c55645841c43600794c7
#
_cell.length_a   1.000
_cell.length_b   1.000
_cell.length_c   1.000
_cell.angle_alpha   90.00
_cell.angle_beta   90.00
_cell.angle_gamma   90.00
#
_symmetry.space_group_name_H-M   'P 1'
#
loop_
_entity.id
_entity.type
_entity.pdbx_description
1 polymer ?
#
loop_
_entity_poly.entity_id
_entity_poly.type
_entity_poly.pdbx_seq_one_letter_code
_entity_poly.pdbx_strand_id
1 'polypeptide(L)'
;MEGRRRQNGSLRFALLGSGSRGNGLLVECGQTTILVDCGFSLKETERRLARLNRAAQNLRAILVTHEHGDHVDGVGPLARKYDIPVWLTSGTHAALGATAGRLRCQRFSSHEDFSVDEIAVHPYTVPHDAREPCQFVFSGGARRLGLLTDAGHITAHIETKLSGCDALILECNHDSDMLADGPYSASLKKRVGGPLGHLNNDSSAALLACLDTGRLQHIVAAHLSEKNNTHWLVRSALGAVLGAASARLEIASQDGGLAWRELV
;
A
#
# COMPACT_ATOMS: atom_id res chain seq x y z
N MET A 1 30.37 -10.61 -27.91
CA MET A 1 29.54 -9.62 -27.19
C MET A 1 28.81 -10.38 -26.09
N GLU A 2 29.41 -10.42 -24.91
CA GLU A 2 28.83 -11.09 -23.76
C GLU A 2 27.68 -10.25 -23.22
N GLY A 3 26.46 -10.80 -23.34
CA GLY A 3 25.28 -10.21 -22.73
C GLY A 3 25.46 -10.17 -21.22
N ARG A 4 25.52 -8.94 -20.64
CA ARG A 4 25.39 -8.73 -19.20
C ARG A 4 24.16 -9.49 -18.71
N ARG A 5 24.38 -10.60 -18.01
CA ARG A 5 23.34 -11.22 -17.15
C ARG A 5 22.85 -10.12 -16.22
N ARG A 6 21.61 -9.66 -16.42
CA ARG A 6 20.92 -8.82 -15.45
C ARG A 6 20.92 -9.64 -14.16
N GLN A 7 21.61 -9.16 -13.12
CA GLN A 7 21.44 -9.71 -11.79
C GLN A 7 19.98 -9.47 -11.46
N ASN A 8 19.18 -10.54 -11.42
CA ASN A 8 17.79 -10.47 -10.94
C ASN A 8 17.86 -10.07 -9.48
N GLY A 9 17.66 -8.78 -9.20
CA GLY A 9 17.55 -8.27 -7.84
C GLY A 9 16.35 -8.94 -7.18
N SER A 10 16.47 -9.32 -5.91
CA SER A 10 15.33 -9.79 -5.13
C SER A 10 14.33 -8.65 -4.95
N LEU A 11 13.04 -8.96 -5.02
CA LEU A 11 11.98 -8.01 -4.69
C LEU A 11 11.90 -7.89 -3.17
N ARG A 12 11.93 -6.66 -2.65
CA ARG A 12 11.77 -6.39 -1.23
C ARG A 12 10.94 -5.14 -0.98
N PHE A 13 10.41 -5.03 0.22
CA PHE A 13 9.54 -3.93 0.60
C PHE A 13 9.74 -3.50 2.05
N ALA A 14 9.37 -2.26 2.35
CA ALA A 14 9.35 -1.71 3.71
C ALA A 14 8.27 -0.62 3.80
N LEU A 15 7.65 -0.43 4.95
CA LEU A 15 6.70 0.66 5.14
C LEU A 15 7.33 1.80 5.95
N LEU A 16 7.22 3.02 5.45
CA LEU A 16 7.58 4.23 6.18
C LEU A 16 6.68 4.43 7.39
N GLY A 17 5.41 4.08 7.24
CA GLY A 17 4.34 4.08 8.23
C GLY A 17 3.03 3.74 7.55
N SER A 18 2.01 3.37 8.33
CA SER A 18 0.70 3.00 7.81
C SER A 18 -0.40 3.31 8.81
N GLY A 19 -1.43 4.04 8.36
CA GLY A 19 -2.59 4.48 9.15
C GLY A 19 -3.07 5.87 8.75
N SER A 20 -4.10 6.37 9.42
CA SER A 20 -4.83 7.60 9.07
C SER A 20 -4.02 8.91 9.15
N ARG A 21 -2.77 8.88 9.65
CA ARG A 21 -1.91 10.06 9.73
C ARG A 21 -0.82 10.09 8.67
N GLY A 22 -0.83 9.14 7.75
CA GLY A 22 0.09 9.06 6.63
C GLY A 22 0.50 7.63 6.31
N ASN A 23 0.60 7.36 5.03
CA ASN A 23 1.00 6.08 4.45
C ASN A 23 2.21 6.27 3.54
N GLY A 24 3.02 5.24 3.43
CA GLY A 24 4.13 5.20 2.49
C GLY A 24 4.77 3.82 2.47
N LEU A 25 4.82 3.21 1.29
CA LEU A 25 5.42 1.90 1.05
C LEU A 25 6.62 2.05 0.11
N LEU A 26 7.76 1.51 0.49
CA LEU A 26 8.91 1.33 -0.41
C LEU A 26 8.87 -0.05 -1.04
N VAL A 27 9.01 -0.10 -2.36
CA VAL A 27 9.22 -1.32 -3.13
C VAL A 27 10.55 -1.21 -3.85
N GLU A 28 11.39 -2.23 -3.74
CA GLU A 28 12.72 -2.22 -4.32
C GLU A 28 13.04 -3.53 -5.04
N CYS A 29 13.61 -3.42 -6.24
CA CYS A 29 14.14 -4.53 -7.01
C CYS A 29 15.42 -4.07 -7.73
N GLY A 30 16.52 -4.76 -7.51
CA GLY A 30 17.81 -4.36 -8.08
C GLY A 30 18.24 -2.97 -7.64
N GLN A 31 18.35 -2.04 -8.60
CA GLN A 31 18.69 -0.63 -8.33
C GLN A 31 17.47 0.30 -8.32
N THR A 32 16.29 -0.25 -8.55
CA THR A 32 15.05 0.52 -8.61
C THR A 32 14.36 0.56 -7.25
N THR A 33 14.08 1.77 -6.76
CA THR A 33 13.28 2.00 -5.56
C THR A 33 12.09 2.89 -5.90
N ILE A 34 10.89 2.41 -5.63
CA ILE A 34 9.62 3.14 -5.82
C ILE A 34 9.06 3.46 -4.43
N LEU A 35 8.51 4.67 -4.28
CA LEU A 35 7.66 5.02 -3.15
C LEU A 35 6.19 4.95 -3.60
N VAL A 36 5.36 4.22 -2.89
CA VAL A 36 3.91 4.20 -3.08
C VAL A 36 3.29 5.04 -1.98
N ASP A 37 2.60 6.07 -2.37
CA ASP A 37 2.05 7.11 -1.52
C ASP A 37 3.10 7.87 -0.67
N CYS A 38 2.75 9.06 -0.25
CA CYS A 38 3.55 9.89 0.63
C CYS A 38 2.62 10.81 1.43
N GLY A 39 1.99 10.27 2.46
CA GLY A 39 1.08 11.01 3.34
C GLY A 39 1.78 11.80 4.44
N PHE A 40 3.10 11.67 4.58
CA PHE A 40 3.89 12.37 5.60
C PHE A 40 4.44 13.70 5.07
N SER A 41 4.68 14.66 5.97
CA SER A 41 5.39 15.88 5.59
C SER A 41 6.77 15.57 5.01
N LEU A 42 7.33 16.47 4.20
CA LEU A 42 8.65 16.31 3.58
C LEU A 42 9.74 15.91 4.60
N LYS A 43 9.84 16.66 5.71
CA LYS A 43 10.82 16.38 6.77
C LYS A 43 10.63 14.99 7.39
N GLU A 44 9.39 14.62 7.62
CA GLU A 44 9.08 13.32 8.21
C GLU A 44 9.34 12.17 7.23
N THR A 45 9.04 12.36 5.94
CA THR A 45 9.36 11.38 4.89
C THR A 45 10.87 11.16 4.80
N GLU A 46 11.67 12.24 4.77
CA GLU A 46 13.15 12.16 4.75
C GLU A 46 13.68 11.39 5.97
N ARG A 47 13.16 11.69 7.16
CA ARG A 47 13.53 11.01 8.40
C ARG A 47 13.22 9.51 8.36
N ARG A 48 12.04 9.14 7.84
CA ARG A 48 11.60 7.74 7.73
C ARG A 48 12.38 6.98 6.66
N LEU A 49 12.71 7.60 5.54
CA LEU A 49 13.61 7.04 4.52
C LEU A 49 15.01 6.77 5.11
N ALA A 50 15.58 7.74 5.84
CA ALA A 50 16.89 7.59 6.46
C ALA A 50 16.93 6.42 7.46
N ARG A 51 15.85 6.19 8.21
CA ARG A 51 15.72 5.03 9.13
C ARG A 51 15.84 3.69 8.39
N LEU A 52 15.40 3.64 7.14
CA LEU A 52 15.51 2.47 6.27
C LEU A 52 16.79 2.46 5.40
N ASN A 53 17.75 3.34 5.71
CA ASN A 53 18.98 3.54 4.94
C ASN A 53 18.67 3.86 3.46
N ARG A 54 17.70 4.72 3.22
CA ARG A 54 17.34 5.24 1.90
C ARG A 54 17.33 6.76 1.91
N ALA A 55 17.60 7.33 0.74
CA ALA A 55 17.58 8.77 0.53
C ALA A 55 16.60 9.11 -0.60
N ALA A 56 15.86 10.20 -0.46
CA ALA A 56 14.79 10.57 -1.38
C ALA A 56 15.28 10.78 -2.82
N GLN A 57 16.51 11.26 -3.02
CA GLN A 57 17.10 11.43 -4.35
C GLN A 57 17.31 10.11 -5.13
N ASN A 58 17.23 8.96 -4.45
CA ASN A 58 17.38 7.64 -5.07
C ASN A 58 16.05 7.05 -5.51
N LEU A 59 14.92 7.70 -5.20
CA LEU A 59 13.60 7.25 -5.63
C LEU A 59 13.43 7.45 -7.13
N ARG A 60 13.03 6.41 -7.82
CA ARG A 60 12.80 6.43 -9.28
C ARG A 60 11.41 6.95 -9.65
N ALA A 61 10.45 6.76 -8.76
CA ALA A 61 9.08 7.21 -8.94
C ALA A 61 8.35 7.31 -7.60
N ILE A 62 7.30 8.13 -7.57
CA ILE A 62 6.23 8.07 -6.57
C ILE A 62 4.98 7.60 -7.29
N LEU A 63 4.39 6.48 -6.86
CA LEU A 63 3.10 6.00 -7.33
C LEU A 63 2.03 6.41 -6.33
N VAL A 64 0.92 6.96 -6.82
CA VAL A 64 -0.18 7.41 -5.96
C VAL A 64 -1.40 6.53 -6.17
N THR A 65 -1.93 5.98 -5.08
CA THR A 65 -3.13 5.12 -5.08
C THR A 65 -4.40 5.94 -5.30
N HIS A 66 -4.54 7.04 -4.57
CA HIS A 66 -5.67 7.96 -4.64
C HIS A 66 -5.35 9.30 -3.95
N GLU A 67 -6.26 10.27 -3.98
CA GLU A 67 -6.02 11.66 -3.60
C GLU A 67 -6.22 12.03 -2.13
N HIS A 68 -6.54 11.11 -1.22
CA HIS A 68 -6.72 11.43 0.20
C HIS A 68 -5.41 11.94 0.84
N GLY A 69 -5.53 12.87 1.79
CA GLY A 69 -4.40 13.59 2.36
C GLY A 69 -3.34 12.68 2.99
N ASP A 70 -3.76 11.63 3.69
CA ASP A 70 -2.87 10.63 4.29
C ASP A 70 -2.13 9.75 3.27
N HIS A 71 -2.37 9.94 1.98
CA HIS A 71 -1.64 9.35 0.85
C HIS A 71 -0.85 10.37 0.04
N VAL A 72 -1.27 11.65 -0.02
CA VAL A 72 -0.68 12.60 -0.97
C VAL A 72 -0.09 13.88 -0.40
N ASP A 73 -0.29 14.22 0.88
CA ASP A 73 0.13 15.51 1.45
C ASP A 73 1.64 15.79 1.29
N GLY A 74 2.47 14.76 1.31
CA GLY A 74 3.92 14.87 1.10
C GLY A 74 4.38 14.71 -0.34
N VAL A 75 3.54 14.23 -1.25
CA VAL A 75 3.91 13.93 -2.65
C VAL A 75 4.44 15.19 -3.34
N GLY A 76 3.69 16.27 -3.30
CA GLY A 76 4.08 17.51 -3.96
C GLY A 76 5.40 18.11 -3.46
N PRO A 77 5.58 18.30 -2.15
CA PRO A 77 6.84 18.77 -1.58
C PRO A 77 8.04 17.86 -1.91
N LEU A 78 7.88 16.53 -1.79
CA LEU A 78 8.93 15.56 -2.04
C LEU A 78 9.34 15.54 -3.52
N ALA A 79 8.35 15.42 -4.42
CA ALA A 79 8.57 15.34 -5.86
C ALA A 79 9.26 16.59 -6.40
N ARG A 80 8.86 17.80 -5.96
CA ARG A 80 9.51 19.04 -6.39
C ARG A 80 10.94 19.19 -5.88
N LYS A 81 11.22 18.79 -4.63
CA LYS A 81 12.56 18.94 -4.04
C LYS A 81 13.59 18.05 -4.74
N TYR A 82 13.19 16.84 -5.14
CA TYR A 82 14.11 15.83 -5.67
C TYR A 82 13.90 15.50 -7.15
N ASP A 83 13.02 16.26 -7.83
CA ASP A 83 12.62 16.05 -9.24
C ASP A 83 12.15 14.61 -9.55
N ILE A 84 11.35 14.03 -8.64
CA ILE A 84 10.86 12.65 -8.77
C ILE A 84 9.59 12.63 -9.61
N PRO A 85 9.47 11.78 -10.66
CA PRO A 85 8.25 11.62 -11.43
C PRO A 85 7.14 11.01 -10.56
N VAL A 86 5.91 11.54 -10.71
CA VAL A 86 4.72 11.08 -9.99
C VAL A 86 3.79 10.36 -10.95
N TRP A 87 3.47 9.13 -10.63
CA TRP A 87 2.56 8.28 -11.40
C TRP A 87 1.22 8.19 -10.70
N LEU A 88 0.14 8.48 -11.42
CA LEU A 88 -1.22 8.52 -10.86
C LEU A 88 -2.27 8.33 -11.96
N THR A 89 -3.48 7.94 -11.56
CA THR A 89 -4.61 7.81 -12.49
C THR A 89 -5.07 9.18 -12.98
N SER A 90 -5.85 9.21 -14.05
CA SER A 90 -6.40 10.47 -14.57
C SER A 90 -7.38 11.12 -13.58
N GLY A 91 -8.16 10.34 -12.83
CA GLY A 91 -9.07 10.84 -11.79
C GLY A 91 -8.32 11.45 -10.63
N THR A 92 -7.30 10.76 -10.10
CA THR A 92 -6.44 11.30 -9.03
C THR A 92 -5.71 12.56 -9.47
N HIS A 93 -5.19 12.60 -10.71
CA HIS A 93 -4.59 13.81 -11.28
C HIS A 93 -5.58 14.98 -11.30
N ALA A 94 -6.80 14.75 -11.74
CA ALA A 94 -7.84 15.78 -11.80
C ALA A 94 -8.25 16.25 -10.39
N ALA A 95 -8.30 15.35 -9.39
CA ALA A 95 -8.61 15.70 -8.01
C ALA A 95 -7.51 16.57 -7.37
N LEU A 96 -6.24 16.28 -7.63
CA LEU A 96 -5.10 17.06 -7.15
C LEU A 96 -4.99 18.44 -7.83
N GLY A 97 -5.59 18.65 -8.99
CA GLY A 97 -5.73 19.93 -9.68
C GLY A 97 -4.39 20.68 -9.82
N ALA A 98 -4.33 21.92 -9.29
CA ALA A 98 -3.15 22.78 -9.40
C ALA A 98 -1.88 22.17 -8.76
N THR A 99 -2.00 21.28 -7.78
CA THR A 99 -0.85 20.58 -7.19
C THR A 99 -0.21 19.66 -8.23
N ALA A 100 -1.00 18.83 -8.91
CA ALA A 100 -0.52 17.94 -9.97
C ALA A 100 0.08 18.73 -11.15
N GLY A 101 -0.52 19.88 -11.52
CA GLY A 101 -0.03 20.72 -12.61
C GLY A 101 1.38 21.31 -12.40
N ARG A 102 1.95 21.20 -11.18
CA ARG A 102 3.30 21.66 -10.84
C ARG A 102 4.31 20.52 -10.70
N LEU A 103 3.92 19.30 -11.05
CA LEU A 103 4.71 18.09 -10.88
C LEU A 103 4.99 17.44 -12.23
N ARG A 104 6.03 16.66 -12.31
CA ARG A 104 6.33 15.77 -13.43
C ARG A 104 5.42 14.55 -13.38
N CYS A 105 4.14 14.73 -13.76
CA CYS A 105 3.14 13.67 -13.70
C CYS A 105 3.19 12.76 -14.92
N GLN A 106 3.10 11.45 -14.67
CA GLN A 106 2.85 10.41 -15.65
C GLN A 106 1.51 9.74 -15.33
N ARG A 107 0.56 9.81 -16.26
CA ARG A 107 -0.76 9.18 -16.06
C ARG A 107 -0.71 7.76 -16.57
N PHE A 108 -1.30 6.86 -15.79
CA PHE A 108 -1.51 5.46 -16.17
C PHE A 108 -3.00 5.09 -16.10
N SER A 109 -3.36 4.01 -16.78
CA SER A 109 -4.67 3.36 -16.68
C SER A 109 -4.63 2.29 -15.59
N SER A 110 -5.63 2.25 -14.70
CA SER A 110 -5.76 1.19 -13.70
C SER A 110 -6.06 -0.21 -14.28
N HIS A 111 -6.18 -0.31 -15.62
CA HIS A 111 -6.45 -1.54 -16.34
C HIS A 111 -5.25 -2.02 -17.19
N GLU A 112 -4.15 -1.29 -17.19
CA GLU A 112 -2.98 -1.56 -18.01
C GLU A 112 -1.72 -1.68 -17.16
N ASP A 113 -0.97 -2.76 -17.35
CA ASP A 113 0.30 -2.97 -16.69
C ASP A 113 1.36 -2.01 -17.25
N PHE A 114 2.26 -1.56 -16.38
CA PHE A 114 3.41 -0.76 -16.79
C PHE A 114 4.65 -1.16 -15.99
N SER A 115 5.79 -0.54 -16.27
CA SER A 115 7.02 -0.81 -15.53
C SER A 115 7.73 0.48 -15.15
N VAL A 116 8.36 0.45 -14.00
CA VAL A 116 9.36 1.44 -13.59
C VAL A 116 10.69 0.68 -13.45
N ASP A 117 11.54 0.83 -14.42
CA ASP A 117 12.82 0.11 -14.57
C ASP A 117 12.64 -1.42 -14.38
N GLU A 118 13.16 -2.03 -13.31
CA GLU A 118 13.09 -3.49 -13.05
C GLU A 118 11.79 -3.95 -12.37
N ILE A 119 10.92 -3.04 -11.96
CA ILE A 119 9.67 -3.36 -11.25
C ILE A 119 8.51 -3.28 -12.24
N ALA A 120 7.85 -4.41 -12.50
CA ALA A 120 6.56 -4.41 -13.18
C ALA A 120 5.45 -4.05 -12.18
N VAL A 121 4.55 -3.18 -12.59
CA VAL A 121 3.43 -2.66 -11.81
C VAL A 121 2.13 -3.08 -12.46
N HIS A 122 1.29 -3.77 -11.71
CA HIS A 122 -0.03 -4.26 -12.14
C HIS A 122 -1.10 -3.53 -11.32
N PRO A 123 -1.58 -2.38 -11.79
CA PRO A 123 -2.63 -1.65 -11.10
C PRO A 123 -3.96 -2.38 -11.18
N TYR A 124 -4.83 -2.11 -10.20
CA TYR A 124 -6.20 -2.59 -10.21
C TYR A 124 -7.12 -1.67 -9.41
N THR A 125 -8.38 -1.58 -9.82
CA THR A 125 -9.38 -0.72 -9.19
C THR A 125 -9.88 -1.31 -7.89
N VAL A 126 -10.20 -0.42 -6.93
CA VAL A 126 -10.80 -0.79 -5.64
C VAL A 126 -12.01 0.08 -5.34
N PRO A 127 -13.03 -0.43 -4.62
CA PRO A 127 -14.18 0.36 -4.19
C PRO A 127 -13.79 1.25 -3.00
N HIS A 128 -13.53 2.53 -3.27
CA HIS A 128 -13.19 3.52 -2.25
C HIS A 128 -13.78 4.89 -2.61
N ASP A 129 -13.97 5.77 -1.64
CA ASP A 129 -14.59 7.09 -1.80
C ASP A 129 -13.60 8.15 -2.34
N ALA A 130 -12.92 7.81 -3.42
CA ALA A 130 -11.99 8.63 -4.17
C ALA A 130 -12.37 8.67 -5.66
N ARG A 131 -11.72 9.53 -6.44
CA ARG A 131 -12.15 9.82 -7.83
C ARG A 131 -11.81 8.69 -8.81
N GLU A 132 -10.65 8.06 -8.65
CA GLU A 132 -10.21 6.89 -9.44
C GLU A 132 -9.20 6.10 -8.62
N PRO A 133 -9.66 5.48 -7.51
CA PRO A 133 -8.78 4.77 -6.59
C PRO A 133 -8.28 3.47 -7.20
N CYS A 134 -7.00 3.19 -7.03
CA CYS A 134 -6.37 1.95 -7.46
C CYS A 134 -5.39 1.44 -6.41
N GLN A 135 -5.11 0.15 -6.50
CA GLN A 135 -4.07 -0.52 -5.75
C GLN A 135 -3.13 -1.24 -6.71
N PHE A 136 -2.08 -1.86 -6.20
CA PHE A 136 -1.01 -2.40 -7.03
C PHE A 136 -0.62 -3.82 -6.63
N VAL A 137 -0.27 -4.63 -7.63
CA VAL A 137 0.60 -5.77 -7.46
C VAL A 137 1.92 -5.44 -8.13
N PHE A 138 3.02 -5.63 -7.42
CA PHE A 138 4.37 -5.43 -7.94
C PHE A 138 5.01 -6.76 -8.27
N SER A 139 5.73 -6.81 -9.40
CA SER A 139 6.52 -7.99 -9.76
C SER A 139 7.97 -7.60 -9.99
N GLY A 140 8.88 -8.39 -9.42
CA GLY A 140 10.32 -8.29 -9.63
C GLY A 140 10.91 -9.71 -9.76
N GLY A 141 11.45 -10.04 -10.93
CA GLY A 141 11.80 -11.43 -11.24
C GLY A 141 10.56 -12.34 -11.20
N ALA A 142 10.61 -13.41 -10.39
CA ALA A 142 9.51 -14.35 -10.22
C ALA A 142 8.63 -14.05 -8.98
N ARG A 143 8.90 -12.96 -8.28
CA ARG A 143 8.25 -12.62 -7.01
C ARG A 143 7.17 -11.57 -7.20
N ARG A 144 6.12 -11.67 -6.37
CA ARG A 144 4.95 -10.79 -6.41
C ARG A 144 4.60 -10.27 -5.02
N LEU A 145 4.42 -8.95 -4.92
CA LEU A 145 3.95 -8.25 -3.73
C LEU A 145 2.58 -7.64 -4.03
N GLY A 146 1.54 -8.05 -3.31
CA GLY A 146 0.21 -7.44 -3.37
C GLY A 146 0.04 -6.36 -2.31
N LEU A 147 -0.55 -5.24 -2.69
CA LEU A 147 -0.94 -4.14 -1.81
C LEU A 147 -2.46 -3.95 -1.92
N LEU A 148 -3.14 -3.97 -0.79
CA LEU A 148 -4.55 -3.59 -0.65
C LEU A 148 -4.73 -2.77 0.63
N THR A 149 -4.97 -1.49 0.48
CA THR A 149 -5.45 -0.57 1.51
C THR A 149 -6.64 0.20 0.95
N ASP A 150 -7.41 0.84 1.81
CA ASP A 150 -8.48 1.74 1.37
C ASP A 150 -9.47 1.07 0.38
N ALA A 151 -10.06 -0.02 0.85
CA ALA A 151 -11.13 -0.72 0.12
C ALA A 151 -12.34 -0.92 1.02
N GLY A 152 -13.52 -0.51 0.57
CA GLY A 152 -14.76 -0.63 1.34
C GLY A 152 -15.36 -2.03 1.34
N HIS A 153 -15.06 -2.84 0.32
CA HIS A 153 -15.48 -4.24 0.25
C HIS A 153 -14.62 -5.04 -0.73
N ILE A 154 -14.68 -6.35 -0.61
CA ILE A 154 -13.95 -7.29 -1.47
C ILE A 154 -14.73 -7.50 -2.77
N THR A 155 -14.00 -7.57 -3.89
CA THR A 155 -14.52 -7.91 -5.20
C THR A 155 -13.76 -9.11 -5.78
N ALA A 156 -14.37 -9.87 -6.69
CA ALA A 156 -13.69 -10.96 -7.39
C ALA A 156 -12.44 -10.49 -8.14
N HIS A 157 -12.40 -9.22 -8.56
CA HIS A 157 -11.22 -8.62 -9.18
C HIS A 157 -10.05 -8.50 -8.19
N ILE A 158 -10.31 -8.04 -6.96
CA ILE A 158 -9.32 -7.99 -5.87
C ILE A 158 -8.78 -9.38 -5.58
N GLU A 159 -9.65 -10.37 -5.41
CA GLU A 159 -9.26 -11.77 -5.16
C GLU A 159 -8.35 -12.30 -6.28
N THR A 160 -8.73 -12.09 -7.54
CA THR A 160 -7.93 -12.52 -8.69
C THR A 160 -6.55 -11.88 -8.71
N LYS A 161 -6.45 -10.57 -8.43
CA LYS A 161 -5.18 -9.85 -8.46
C LYS A 161 -4.23 -10.27 -7.35
N LEU A 162 -4.75 -10.52 -6.14
CA LEU A 162 -3.94 -10.83 -4.96
C LEU A 162 -3.58 -12.31 -4.82
N SER A 163 -4.32 -13.22 -5.46
CA SER A 163 -4.03 -14.65 -5.43
C SER A 163 -2.63 -14.96 -5.97
N GLY A 164 -1.91 -15.85 -5.27
CA GLY A 164 -0.58 -16.32 -5.66
C GLY A 164 0.53 -15.27 -5.46
N CYS A 165 0.33 -14.24 -4.65
CA CYS A 165 1.39 -13.33 -4.24
C CYS A 165 2.34 -13.98 -3.23
N ASP A 166 3.63 -13.60 -3.29
CA ASP A 166 4.65 -14.05 -2.32
C ASP A 166 4.59 -13.21 -1.02
N ALA A 167 4.08 -11.98 -1.09
CA ALA A 167 3.74 -11.18 0.09
C ALA A 167 2.46 -10.39 -0.14
N LEU A 168 1.75 -10.09 0.95
CA LEU A 168 0.55 -9.26 0.97
C LEU A 168 0.68 -8.17 2.04
N ILE A 169 0.39 -6.94 1.64
CA ILE A 169 0.09 -5.83 2.55
C ILE A 169 -1.42 -5.64 2.48
N LEU A 170 -2.12 -5.97 3.56
CA LEU A 170 -3.57 -6.10 3.60
C LEU A 170 -4.16 -5.15 4.63
N GLU A 171 -5.14 -4.36 4.22
CA GLU A 171 -5.89 -3.52 5.13
C GLU A 171 -6.54 -4.33 6.26
N CYS A 172 -6.40 -3.83 7.48
CA CYS A 172 -7.14 -4.24 8.66
C CYS A 172 -7.54 -2.98 9.42
N ASN A 173 -8.46 -2.20 8.86
CA ASN A 173 -8.68 -0.85 9.35
C ASN A 173 -9.33 -0.84 10.74
N HIS A 174 -10.43 -1.55 10.92
CA HIS A 174 -11.18 -1.49 12.16
C HIS A 174 -11.75 -2.85 12.58
N ASP A 175 -12.00 -2.97 13.86
CA ASP A 175 -12.90 -3.94 14.43
C ASP A 175 -14.33 -3.38 14.38
N SER A 176 -15.29 -4.19 14.02
CA SER A 176 -16.69 -3.75 13.81
C SER A 176 -17.35 -3.24 15.09
N ASP A 177 -17.12 -3.90 16.21
CA ASP A 177 -17.70 -3.52 17.49
C ASP A 177 -17.01 -2.24 18.02
N MET A 178 -15.68 -2.16 17.94
CA MET A 178 -14.96 -0.94 18.30
C MET A 178 -15.38 0.26 17.47
N LEU A 179 -15.65 0.08 16.18
CA LEU A 179 -16.16 1.16 15.33
C LEU A 179 -17.58 1.55 15.75
N ALA A 180 -18.47 0.58 16.01
CA ALA A 180 -19.84 0.82 16.44
C ALA A 180 -19.90 1.58 17.75
N ASP A 181 -19.11 1.20 18.75
CA ASP A 181 -19.09 1.79 20.09
C ASP A 181 -18.10 2.95 20.24
N GLY A 182 -17.21 3.13 19.26
CA GLY A 182 -16.10 4.08 19.28
C GLY A 182 -16.54 5.56 19.26
N PRO A 183 -15.56 6.48 19.40
CA PRO A 183 -15.83 7.91 19.59
C PRO A 183 -16.21 8.68 18.31
N TYR A 184 -16.24 8.02 17.16
CA TYR A 184 -16.56 8.70 15.89
C TYR A 184 -18.03 9.11 15.81
N SER A 185 -18.32 10.21 15.10
CA SER A 185 -19.70 10.61 14.80
C SER A 185 -20.41 9.52 13.96
N ALA A 186 -21.74 9.47 14.05
CA ALA A 186 -22.54 8.51 13.28
C ALA A 186 -22.27 8.59 11.76
N SER A 187 -22.06 9.79 11.23
CA SER A 187 -21.71 10.01 9.81
C SER A 187 -20.34 9.42 9.47
N LEU A 188 -19.33 9.61 10.34
CA LEU A 188 -17.99 9.05 10.14
C LEU A 188 -17.98 7.54 10.28
N LYS A 189 -18.70 6.96 11.25
CA LYS A 189 -18.88 5.50 11.37
C LYS A 189 -19.48 4.90 10.11
N LYS A 190 -20.54 5.53 9.57
CA LYS A 190 -21.19 5.12 8.32
C LYS A 190 -20.25 5.22 7.12
N ARG A 191 -19.38 6.24 7.06
CA ARG A 191 -18.38 6.39 6.00
C ARG A 191 -17.30 5.32 6.11
N VAL A 192 -16.69 5.15 7.29
CA VAL A 192 -15.58 4.21 7.52
C VAL A 192 -16.01 2.76 7.30
N GLY A 193 -17.14 2.33 7.88
CA GLY A 193 -17.68 0.97 7.72
C GLY A 193 -18.58 0.78 6.50
N GLY A 194 -18.67 1.78 5.60
CA GLY A 194 -19.53 1.74 4.42
C GLY A 194 -18.86 1.03 3.23
N PRO A 195 -19.64 0.79 2.15
CA PRO A 195 -19.16 0.01 0.99
C PRO A 195 -18.06 0.69 0.17
N LEU A 196 -17.77 1.96 0.42
CA LEU A 196 -16.65 2.72 -0.13
C LEU A 196 -15.70 3.22 0.96
N GLY A 197 -15.80 2.68 2.19
CA GLY A 197 -14.93 3.02 3.31
C GLY A 197 -13.70 2.12 3.36
N HIS A 198 -13.59 1.33 4.45
CA HIS A 198 -12.42 0.50 4.73
C HIS A 198 -12.81 -0.92 5.15
N LEU A 199 -11.93 -1.89 4.88
CA LEU A 199 -12.11 -3.26 5.35
C LEU A 199 -11.98 -3.35 6.87
N ASN A 200 -12.93 -4.03 7.50
CA ASN A 200 -12.79 -4.48 8.88
C ASN A 200 -11.91 -5.75 8.96
N ASN A 201 -11.54 -6.14 10.17
CA ASN A 201 -10.67 -7.30 10.39
C ASN A 201 -11.27 -8.60 9.84
N ASP A 202 -12.58 -8.80 9.98
CA ASP A 202 -13.27 -10.01 9.52
C ASP A 202 -13.33 -10.10 7.99
N SER A 203 -13.59 -8.98 7.32
CA SER A 203 -13.56 -8.90 5.86
C SER A 203 -12.17 -9.21 5.31
N SER A 204 -11.14 -8.71 5.99
CA SER A 204 -9.74 -8.98 5.61
C SER A 204 -9.36 -10.45 5.83
N ALA A 205 -9.83 -11.05 6.92
CA ALA A 205 -9.67 -12.47 7.19
C ALA A 205 -10.41 -13.33 6.14
N ALA A 206 -11.65 -12.95 5.78
CA ALA A 206 -12.43 -13.63 4.75
C ALA A 206 -11.74 -13.57 3.38
N LEU A 207 -11.20 -12.41 2.99
CA LEU A 207 -10.39 -12.30 1.78
C LEU A 207 -9.21 -13.26 1.83
N LEU A 208 -8.42 -13.22 2.91
CA LEU A 208 -7.25 -14.07 3.05
C LEU A 208 -7.57 -15.56 2.94
N ALA A 209 -8.74 -15.98 3.45
CA ALA A 209 -9.22 -17.36 3.33
C ALA A 209 -9.56 -17.78 1.90
N CYS A 210 -9.93 -16.84 1.02
CA CYS A 210 -10.26 -17.10 -0.38
C CYS A 210 -9.04 -17.08 -1.32
N LEU A 211 -7.89 -16.51 -0.88
CA LEU A 211 -6.71 -16.37 -1.72
C LEU A 211 -5.90 -17.67 -1.80
N ASP A 212 -5.24 -17.89 -2.96
CA ASP A 212 -4.13 -18.84 -3.03
C ASP A 212 -2.92 -18.26 -2.27
N THR A 213 -2.68 -18.79 -1.08
CA THR A 213 -1.58 -18.40 -0.18
C THR A 213 -0.41 -19.38 -0.20
N GLY A 214 -0.38 -20.32 -1.13
CA GLY A 214 0.66 -21.38 -1.20
C GLY A 214 2.08 -20.85 -1.30
N ARG A 215 2.26 -19.65 -1.88
CA ARG A 215 3.57 -18.97 -2.02
C ARG A 215 3.84 -17.91 -0.97
N LEU A 216 2.89 -17.60 -0.09
CA LEU A 216 2.95 -16.47 0.82
C LEU A 216 4.08 -16.62 1.84
N GLN A 217 5.06 -15.70 1.79
CA GLN A 217 6.20 -15.62 2.70
C GLN A 217 5.95 -14.61 3.82
N HIS A 218 5.28 -13.49 3.50
CA HIS A 218 4.96 -12.40 4.42
C HIS A 218 3.51 -11.97 4.26
N ILE A 219 2.86 -11.72 5.38
CA ILE A 219 1.60 -11.00 5.43
C ILE A 219 1.71 -9.85 6.42
N VAL A 220 1.34 -8.66 5.98
CA VAL A 220 1.43 -7.45 6.78
C VAL A 220 0.04 -6.83 6.88
N ALA A 221 -0.53 -6.83 8.08
CA ALA A 221 -1.71 -6.04 8.36
C ALA A 221 -1.34 -4.56 8.40
N ALA A 222 -2.05 -3.74 7.67
CA ALA A 222 -1.75 -2.33 7.44
C ALA A 222 -3.00 -1.45 7.58
N HIS A 223 -2.81 -0.14 7.58
CA HIS A 223 -3.86 0.88 7.62
C HIS A 223 -4.82 0.76 8.82
N LEU A 224 -4.27 0.39 9.99
CA LEU A 224 -5.04 0.21 11.22
C LEU A 224 -5.51 1.56 11.76
N SER A 225 -6.79 1.63 12.16
CA SER A 225 -7.33 2.75 12.91
C SER A 225 -6.76 2.76 14.33
N GLU A 226 -6.18 3.88 14.74
CA GLU A 226 -5.66 4.06 16.10
C GLU A 226 -6.77 4.05 17.19
N LYS A 227 -8.03 4.30 16.79
CA LYS A 227 -9.15 4.42 17.72
C LYS A 227 -10.11 3.23 17.70
N ASN A 228 -10.19 2.54 16.56
CA ASN A 228 -11.19 1.50 16.35
C ASN A 228 -10.56 0.14 16.04
N ASN A 229 -9.30 -0.07 16.39
CA ASN A 229 -8.64 -1.36 16.24
C ASN A 229 -7.54 -1.56 17.29
N THR A 230 -7.13 -2.81 17.45
CA THR A 230 -5.97 -3.20 18.25
C THR A 230 -5.16 -4.29 17.54
N HIS A 231 -3.86 -4.35 17.83
CA HIS A 231 -3.00 -5.42 17.31
C HIS A 231 -3.50 -6.82 17.70
N TRP A 232 -4.13 -6.95 18.87
CA TRP A 232 -4.68 -8.21 19.34
C TRP A 232 -5.86 -8.68 18.47
N LEU A 233 -6.82 -7.79 18.17
CA LEU A 233 -7.98 -8.09 17.33
C LEU A 233 -7.57 -8.48 15.90
N VAL A 234 -6.62 -7.76 15.32
CA VAL A 234 -6.05 -8.11 14.02
C VAL A 234 -5.41 -9.51 14.05
N ARG A 235 -4.58 -9.79 15.06
CA ARG A 235 -3.94 -11.12 15.19
C ARG A 235 -4.96 -12.23 15.44
N SER A 236 -6.03 -11.95 16.17
CA SER A 236 -7.11 -12.91 16.39
C SER A 236 -7.82 -13.24 15.07
N ALA A 237 -8.26 -12.23 14.32
CA ALA A 237 -9.01 -12.42 13.07
C ALA A 237 -8.16 -13.12 11.99
N LEU A 238 -7.00 -12.57 11.66
CA LEU A 238 -6.13 -13.13 10.60
C LEU A 238 -5.46 -14.43 11.04
N GLY A 239 -5.10 -14.56 12.33
CA GLY A 239 -4.47 -15.76 12.89
C GLY A 239 -5.37 -16.98 12.81
N ALA A 240 -6.69 -16.81 12.95
CA ALA A 240 -7.66 -17.90 12.81
C ALA A 240 -7.64 -18.52 11.40
N VAL A 241 -7.40 -17.70 10.37
CA VAL A 241 -7.28 -18.15 8.98
C VAL A 241 -5.90 -18.74 8.70
N LEU A 242 -4.85 -18.09 9.17
CA LEU A 242 -3.46 -18.49 8.92
C LEU A 242 -3.04 -19.77 9.63
N GLY A 243 -3.67 -20.10 10.77
CA GLY A 243 -3.29 -21.27 11.58
C GLY A 243 -1.79 -21.27 11.90
N ALA A 244 -1.08 -22.32 11.52
CA ALA A 244 0.37 -22.44 11.75
C ALA A 244 1.20 -21.37 11.01
N ALA A 245 0.68 -20.77 9.94
CA ALA A 245 1.35 -19.69 9.22
C ALA A 245 1.21 -18.31 9.91
N SER A 246 0.48 -18.22 11.04
CA SER A 246 0.30 -16.97 11.80
C SER A 246 1.63 -16.33 12.27
N ALA A 247 2.70 -17.11 12.38
CA ALA A 247 4.05 -16.58 12.64
C ALA A 247 4.57 -15.64 11.53
N ARG A 248 3.98 -15.68 10.34
CA ARG A 248 4.31 -14.78 9.20
C ARG A 248 3.54 -13.47 9.24
N LEU A 249 2.58 -13.32 10.18
CA LEU A 249 1.76 -12.12 10.31
C LEU A 249 2.52 -11.04 11.07
N GLU A 250 2.73 -9.94 10.39
CA GLU A 250 3.29 -8.71 10.94
C GLU A 250 2.25 -7.60 10.91
N ILE A 251 2.45 -6.56 11.70
CA ILE A 251 1.57 -5.39 11.73
C ILE A 251 2.42 -4.16 11.48
N ALA A 252 2.10 -3.42 10.43
CA ALA A 252 2.72 -2.12 10.17
C ALA A 252 2.12 -1.07 11.11
N SER A 253 2.97 -0.34 11.81
CA SER A 253 2.51 0.73 12.70
C SER A 253 2.55 2.10 12.04
N GLN A 254 1.73 3.02 12.57
CA GLN A 254 1.71 4.41 12.08
C GLN A 254 3.07 5.10 12.24
N ASP A 255 3.76 4.92 13.34
CA ASP A 255 5.01 5.63 13.64
C ASP A 255 6.25 4.81 13.29
N GLY A 256 6.22 3.51 13.55
CA GLY A 256 7.31 2.58 13.30
C GLY A 256 7.40 2.11 11.85
N GLY A 257 6.29 2.04 11.13
CA GLY A 257 6.24 1.38 9.83
C GLY A 257 6.56 -0.10 9.92
N LEU A 258 7.31 -0.59 8.95
CA LEU A 258 7.86 -1.96 8.90
C LEU A 258 9.25 -1.90 8.27
N ALA A 259 10.22 -2.58 8.88
CA ALA A 259 11.56 -2.74 8.31
C ALA A 259 11.53 -3.60 7.03
N TRP A 260 12.63 -3.62 6.28
CA TRP A 260 12.73 -4.38 5.04
C TRP A 260 12.36 -5.86 5.18
N ARG A 261 11.56 -6.34 4.22
CA ARG A 261 11.23 -7.75 4.00
C ARG A 261 11.63 -8.12 2.59
N GLU A 262 12.34 -9.20 2.45
CA GLU A 262 12.86 -9.69 1.17
C GLU A 262 12.07 -10.93 0.75
N LEU A 263 11.73 -11.02 -0.55
CA LEU A 263 11.03 -12.16 -1.13
C LEU A 263 12.06 -13.10 -1.77
N VAL A 264 12.20 -14.27 -1.20
CA VAL A 264 13.22 -15.26 -1.57
C VAL A 264 12.65 -16.48 -2.29
#